data_79dd28fca197bff88994c7b2cd4a28c8
#
_entry.id   79dd28fca197bff88994c7b2cd4a28c8
#
_cell.length_a   1.000
_cell.length_b   1.000
_cell.length_c   1.000
_cell.angle_alpha   90.00
_cell.angle_beta   90.00
_cell.angle_gamma   90.00
#
_symmetry.space_group_name_H-M   'P 1'
#
loop_
_entity.id
_entity.type
_entity.pdbx_description
1 polymer ?
#
loop_
_entity_poly.entity_id
_entity_poly.type
_entity_poly.pdbx_seq_one_letter_code
_entity_poly.pdbx_strand_id
1 'polypeptide(L)'
;MGNYRFFEEYNQETTEDLKQKFSDILSGLGEDITREGIVKTPERASKAMQFLTQGYEQDPAAILKGAMFAEDYNDMVIIKDIELYSLCEHHMLPFFGKAHIAYIPNGHIVGLSKIPRVVDVFARRLQVQERLTHDILECINSTLKPEGVAVVIEASHMCMMMRGVQKQNSVTTTSGFRGQFEKIETRNEFLKLISLSLIHI
;
A
#
# COMPACT_ATOMS: atom_id res chain seq x y z
N MET A 1 -3.31 6.27 20.68
CA MET A 1 -3.84 6.84 19.41
C MET A 1 -2.87 6.41 18.32
N GLY A 2 -3.31 5.62 17.34
CA GLY A 2 -2.43 5.20 16.25
C GLY A 2 -1.96 6.43 15.44
N ASN A 3 -0.67 6.58 15.28
CA ASN A 3 -0.03 7.71 14.60
C ASN A 3 -0.14 7.57 13.07
N TYR A 4 -1.38 7.52 12.52
CA TYR A 4 -1.51 7.66 11.08
C TYR A 4 -1.22 9.12 10.70
N ARG A 5 -0.09 9.34 10.01
CA ARG A 5 0.28 10.66 9.51
C ARG A 5 -0.40 10.90 8.17
N PHE A 6 -1.24 11.89 8.13
CA PHE A 6 -1.91 12.36 6.90
C PHE A 6 -1.21 13.58 6.29
N PHE A 7 -0.25 14.17 7.01
CA PHE A 7 0.46 15.38 6.60
C PHE A 7 1.91 15.09 6.27
N GLU A 8 2.46 15.90 5.39
CA GLU A 8 3.86 15.90 5.01
C GLU A 8 4.71 16.45 6.16
N GLU A 9 5.01 15.59 7.15
CA GLU A 9 5.99 15.87 8.18
C GLU A 9 7.32 15.21 7.78
N TYR A 10 8.39 15.99 7.80
CA TYR A 10 9.71 15.53 7.39
C TYR A 10 10.71 15.64 8.54
N ASN A 11 11.55 14.62 8.71
CA ASN A 11 12.70 14.71 9.59
C ASN A 11 13.76 15.57 8.92
N GLN A 12 14.17 16.68 9.57
CA GLN A 12 15.10 17.64 8.98
C GLN A 12 16.51 17.04 8.80
N GLU A 13 17.01 16.23 9.74
CA GLU A 13 18.30 15.57 9.64
C GLU A 13 18.33 14.60 8.46
N THR A 14 17.30 13.77 8.34
CA THR A 14 17.12 12.87 7.19
C THR A 14 16.98 13.64 5.87
N THR A 15 16.30 14.80 5.89
CA THR A 15 16.17 15.65 4.69
C THR A 15 17.55 16.14 4.22
N GLU A 16 18.38 16.66 5.10
CA GLU A 16 19.71 17.17 4.73
C GLU A 16 20.66 16.03 4.27
N ASP A 17 20.63 14.88 4.95
CA ASP A 17 21.41 13.71 4.53
C ASP A 17 21.01 13.20 3.14
N LEU A 18 19.72 13.03 2.89
CA LEU A 18 19.22 12.59 1.59
C LEU A 18 19.45 13.63 0.49
N LYS A 19 19.36 14.92 0.81
CA LYS A 19 19.59 16.03 -0.13
C LYS A 19 21.00 15.97 -0.70
N GLN A 20 22.02 15.72 0.11
CA GLN A 20 23.39 15.56 -0.40
C GLN A 20 23.48 14.36 -1.35
N LYS A 21 22.89 13.21 -0.96
CA LYS A 21 22.90 12.00 -1.81
C LYS A 21 22.17 12.21 -3.14
N PHE A 22 21.05 12.94 -3.15
CA PHE A 22 20.36 13.28 -4.40
C PHE A 22 21.15 14.26 -5.26
N SER A 23 21.89 15.21 -4.67
CA SER A 23 22.82 16.07 -5.42
C SER A 23 23.89 15.25 -6.12
N ASP A 24 24.47 14.27 -5.43
CA ASP A 24 25.50 13.38 -5.98
C ASP A 24 24.95 12.51 -7.12
N ILE A 25 23.72 11.99 -6.97
CA ILE A 25 23.02 11.24 -8.02
C ILE A 25 22.82 12.11 -9.27
N LEU A 26 22.29 13.33 -9.11
CA LEU A 26 22.05 14.23 -10.24
C LEU A 26 23.35 14.58 -10.97
N SER A 27 24.41 14.88 -10.24
CA SER A 27 25.74 15.12 -10.81
C SER A 27 26.28 13.89 -11.54
N GLY A 28 26.11 12.71 -10.97
CA GLY A 28 26.51 11.43 -11.56
C GLY A 28 25.76 11.07 -12.85
N LEU A 29 24.51 11.59 -13.00
CA LEU A 29 23.74 11.49 -14.24
C LEU A 29 24.16 12.51 -15.31
N GLY A 30 25.09 13.42 -15.00
CA GLY A 30 25.55 14.48 -15.90
C GLY A 30 24.66 15.73 -15.91
N GLU A 31 23.79 15.89 -14.91
CA GLU A 31 22.88 17.04 -14.81
C GLU A 31 23.59 18.26 -14.19
N ASP A 32 23.30 19.45 -14.71
CA ASP A 32 23.74 20.72 -14.10
C ASP A 32 22.86 21.05 -12.88
N ILE A 33 23.40 20.76 -11.70
CA ILE A 33 22.71 20.98 -10.43
C ILE A 33 22.53 22.45 -10.06
N THR A 34 23.15 23.38 -10.78
CA THR A 34 23.05 24.85 -10.53
C THR A 34 21.93 25.50 -11.32
N ARG A 35 21.38 24.84 -12.34
CA ARG A 35 20.30 25.41 -13.14
C ARG A 35 19.00 25.58 -12.32
N GLU A 36 18.24 26.62 -12.58
CA GLU A 36 17.06 27.05 -11.83
C GLU A 36 16.05 25.91 -11.59
N GLY A 37 15.79 25.09 -12.60
CA GLY A 37 14.81 23.99 -12.50
C GLY A 37 15.26 22.84 -11.58
N ILE A 38 16.56 22.67 -11.33
CA ILE A 38 17.16 21.54 -10.58
C ILE A 38 17.64 21.94 -9.19
N VAL A 39 17.99 23.19 -8.95
CA VAL A 39 18.63 23.64 -7.70
C VAL A 39 17.84 23.22 -6.42
N LYS A 40 16.52 23.09 -6.50
CA LYS A 40 15.65 22.62 -5.40
C LYS A 40 15.28 21.16 -5.47
N THR A 41 15.70 20.44 -6.51
CA THR A 41 15.33 19.03 -6.71
C THR A 41 15.89 18.11 -5.63
N PRO A 42 17.12 18.24 -5.13
CA PRO A 42 17.62 17.41 -4.05
C PRO A 42 16.76 17.44 -2.80
N GLU A 43 16.35 18.62 -2.36
CA GLU A 43 15.47 18.78 -1.19
C GLU A 43 14.06 18.19 -1.45
N ARG A 44 13.49 18.48 -2.62
CA ARG A 44 12.16 17.99 -3.00
C ARG A 44 12.15 16.45 -3.09
N ALA A 45 13.18 15.86 -3.68
CA ALA A 45 13.34 14.41 -3.79
C ALA A 45 13.50 13.76 -2.41
N SER A 46 14.27 14.39 -1.50
CA SER A 46 14.44 13.93 -0.12
C SER A 46 13.12 13.86 0.64
N LYS A 47 12.32 14.92 0.55
CA LYS A 47 10.98 14.98 1.17
C LYS A 47 10.02 13.96 0.54
N ALA A 48 10.01 13.85 -0.79
CA ALA A 48 9.18 12.88 -1.50
C ALA A 48 9.52 11.45 -1.07
N MET A 49 10.80 11.09 -0.93
CA MET A 49 11.22 9.77 -0.49
C MET A 49 10.80 9.49 0.95
N GLN A 50 10.95 10.43 1.87
CA GLN A 50 10.45 10.26 3.24
C GLN A 50 8.94 9.99 3.27
N PHE A 51 8.15 10.75 2.50
CA PHE A 51 6.71 10.53 2.37
C PHE A 51 6.38 9.16 1.78
N LEU A 52 7.06 8.77 0.71
CA LEU A 52 6.83 7.49 0.02
C LEU A 52 7.29 6.27 0.83
N THR A 53 8.08 6.47 1.88
CA THR A 53 8.58 5.40 2.74
C THR A 53 8.18 5.53 4.22
N GLN A 54 7.28 6.47 4.55
CA GLN A 54 6.83 6.74 5.93
C GLN A 54 6.15 5.54 6.62
N GLY A 55 5.75 4.53 5.86
CA GLY A 55 5.15 3.31 6.40
C GLY A 55 6.10 2.49 7.29
N TYR A 56 7.42 2.70 7.18
CA TYR A 56 8.37 2.07 8.10
C TYR A 56 8.28 2.61 9.54
N GLU A 57 7.76 3.82 9.72
CA GLU A 57 7.64 4.48 11.01
C GLU A 57 6.28 4.26 11.69
N GLN A 58 5.38 3.47 11.06
CA GLN A 58 4.00 3.31 11.52
C GLN A 58 3.70 1.87 11.93
N ASP A 59 2.87 1.70 12.97
CA ASP A 59 2.38 0.40 13.43
C ASP A 59 0.96 0.13 12.88
N PRO A 60 0.82 -0.73 11.87
CA PRO A 60 -0.48 -1.04 11.28
C PRO A 60 -1.41 -1.78 12.24
N ALA A 61 -0.87 -2.60 13.15
CA ALA A 61 -1.68 -3.31 14.15
C ALA A 61 -2.27 -2.34 15.18
N ALA A 62 -1.51 -1.32 15.61
CA ALA A 62 -2.02 -0.28 16.49
C ALA A 62 -3.14 0.54 15.86
N ILE A 63 -3.07 0.79 14.53
CA ILE A 63 -4.13 1.47 13.77
C ILE A 63 -5.45 0.69 13.84
N LEU A 64 -5.41 -0.64 13.65
CA LEU A 64 -6.59 -1.49 13.74
C LEU A 64 -7.13 -1.55 15.18
N LYS A 65 -6.27 -1.89 16.15
CA LYS A 65 -6.65 -2.02 17.57
C LYS A 65 -7.30 -0.75 18.13
N GLY A 66 -6.85 0.42 17.69
CA GLY A 66 -7.38 1.70 18.14
C GLY A 66 -8.80 2.02 17.68
N ALA A 67 -9.42 1.17 16.84
CA ALA A 67 -10.78 1.36 16.33
C ALA A 67 -11.57 0.06 16.16
N MET A 68 -11.17 -0.99 16.88
CA MET A 68 -11.97 -2.20 17.06
C MET A 68 -13.06 -1.95 18.07
N PHE A 69 -14.24 -2.50 17.81
CA PHE A 69 -15.36 -2.49 18.76
C PHE A 69 -16.20 -3.77 18.59
N ALA A 70 -16.88 -4.17 19.68
CA ALA A 70 -17.73 -5.35 19.68
C ALA A 70 -18.98 -5.08 18.84
N GLU A 71 -19.30 -6.00 17.93
CA GLU A 71 -20.49 -5.98 17.10
C GLU A 71 -20.88 -7.42 16.75
N ASP A 72 -22.15 -7.74 16.87
CA ASP A 72 -22.71 -9.04 16.48
C ASP A 72 -23.08 -9.01 14.98
N TYR A 73 -22.03 -9.05 14.15
CA TYR A 73 -22.13 -9.10 12.70
C TYR A 73 -21.24 -10.23 12.19
N ASN A 74 -21.83 -11.16 11.44
CA ASN A 74 -21.19 -12.40 11.03
C ASN A 74 -21.09 -12.55 9.51
N ASP A 75 -21.57 -11.56 8.74
CA ASP A 75 -21.48 -11.56 7.30
C ASP A 75 -20.18 -10.91 6.81
N MET A 76 -19.88 -11.09 5.53
CA MET A 76 -18.69 -10.57 4.89
C MET A 76 -18.72 -9.03 4.83
N VAL A 77 -17.69 -8.39 5.35
CA VAL A 77 -17.43 -6.95 5.17
C VAL A 77 -16.41 -6.78 4.05
N ILE A 78 -16.72 -5.99 3.03
CA ILE A 78 -15.83 -5.74 1.89
C ILE A 78 -15.52 -4.25 1.77
N ILE A 79 -14.23 -3.92 1.68
CA ILE A 79 -13.73 -2.59 1.32
C ILE A 79 -12.99 -2.75 -0.02
N LYS A 80 -13.54 -2.19 -1.08
CA LYS A 80 -13.00 -2.34 -2.43
C LYS A 80 -12.52 -1.02 -3.02
N ASP A 81 -11.76 -1.12 -4.10
CA ASP A 81 -11.21 0.02 -4.83
C ASP A 81 -10.33 0.94 -3.98
N ILE A 82 -9.61 0.36 -3.02
CA ILE A 82 -8.65 1.10 -2.20
C ILE A 82 -7.44 1.42 -3.08
N GLU A 83 -7.28 2.67 -3.46
CA GLU A 83 -6.11 3.11 -4.22
C GLU A 83 -4.83 2.92 -3.43
N LEU A 84 -3.78 2.48 -4.10
CA LEU A 84 -2.46 2.32 -3.52
C LEU A 84 -1.35 2.80 -4.45
N TYR A 85 -0.30 3.33 -3.84
CA TYR A 85 0.94 3.74 -4.50
C TYR A 85 2.11 3.21 -3.68
N SER A 86 3.02 2.49 -4.33
CA SER A 86 4.18 1.89 -3.68
C SER A 86 5.42 2.02 -4.55
N LEU A 87 6.59 1.74 -3.98
CA LEU A 87 7.87 1.71 -4.70
C LEU A 87 8.37 0.28 -4.82
N CYS A 88 8.66 -0.14 -6.05
CA CYS A 88 9.30 -1.43 -6.31
C CYS A 88 10.69 -1.47 -5.65
N GLU A 89 10.95 -2.42 -4.78
CA GLU A 89 12.24 -2.54 -4.06
C GLU A 89 13.44 -2.76 -4.97
N HIS A 90 13.22 -3.35 -6.18
CA HIS A 90 14.30 -3.65 -7.12
C HIS A 90 14.80 -2.42 -7.88
N HIS A 91 13.93 -1.42 -8.10
CA HIS A 91 14.24 -0.30 -8.99
C HIS A 91 13.91 1.07 -8.39
N MET A 92 13.24 1.13 -7.23
CA MET A 92 12.67 2.35 -6.63
C MET A 92 11.73 3.11 -7.58
N LEU A 93 11.16 2.42 -8.58
CA LEU A 93 10.14 2.95 -9.48
C LEU A 93 8.75 2.63 -8.95
N PRO A 94 7.76 3.50 -9.18
CA PRO A 94 6.41 3.29 -8.67
C PRO A 94 5.74 2.05 -9.26
N PHE A 95 4.90 1.41 -8.45
CA PHE A 95 3.76 0.64 -8.90
C PHE A 95 2.52 1.14 -8.18
N PHE A 96 1.39 1.10 -8.83
CA PHE A 96 0.16 1.68 -8.34
C PHE A 96 -1.04 0.89 -8.85
N GLY A 97 -2.12 0.94 -8.10
CA GLY A 97 -3.31 0.19 -8.44
C GLY A 97 -4.36 0.24 -7.34
N LYS A 98 -5.06 -0.88 -7.17
CA LYS A 98 -6.17 -1.00 -6.22
C LYS A 98 -6.03 -2.26 -5.38
N ALA A 99 -6.40 -2.14 -4.10
CA ALA A 99 -6.59 -3.27 -3.21
C ALA A 99 -8.09 -3.47 -2.92
N HIS A 100 -8.49 -4.73 -2.84
CA HIS A 100 -9.81 -5.17 -2.41
C HIS A 100 -9.63 -6.08 -1.21
N ILE A 101 -10.26 -5.74 -0.09
CA ILE A 101 -10.09 -6.44 1.17
C ILE A 101 -11.45 -6.84 1.70
N ALA A 102 -11.56 -8.10 2.11
CA ALA A 102 -12.73 -8.58 2.82
C ALA A 102 -12.33 -9.28 4.10
N TYR A 103 -13.18 -9.21 5.11
CA TYR A 103 -13.08 -10.04 6.29
C TYR A 103 -14.47 -10.46 6.78
N ILE A 104 -14.55 -11.60 7.45
CA ILE A 104 -15.76 -12.08 8.15
C ILE A 104 -15.48 -11.90 9.63
N PRO A 105 -16.21 -11.00 10.32
CA PRO A 105 -15.96 -10.72 11.73
C PRO A 105 -16.12 -11.93 12.63
N ASN A 106 -15.47 -11.89 13.80
CA ASN A 106 -15.64 -12.83 14.89
C ASN A 106 -15.86 -12.02 16.19
N GLY A 107 -17.11 -11.52 16.36
CA GLY A 107 -17.52 -10.71 17.52
C GLY A 107 -16.96 -9.28 17.57
N HIS A 108 -16.10 -8.89 16.62
CA HIS A 108 -15.54 -7.54 16.55
C HIS A 108 -15.42 -7.07 15.11
N ILE A 109 -15.76 -5.80 14.90
CA ILE A 109 -15.51 -5.10 13.64
C ILE A 109 -14.50 -3.96 13.85
N VAL A 110 -14.01 -3.41 12.76
CA VAL A 110 -13.09 -2.27 12.79
C VAL A 110 -13.65 -1.11 11.96
N GLY A 111 -13.39 0.10 12.40
CA GLY A 111 -13.79 1.29 11.64
C GLY A 111 -13.26 1.23 10.20
N LEU A 112 -14.16 1.33 9.22
CA LEU A 112 -13.87 1.10 7.78
C LEU A 112 -12.65 1.86 7.27
N SER A 113 -12.44 3.09 7.75
CA SER A 113 -11.29 3.94 7.38
C SER A 113 -9.93 3.39 7.83
N LYS A 114 -9.90 2.37 8.70
CA LYS A 114 -8.63 1.81 9.21
C LYS A 114 -8.02 0.82 8.22
N ILE A 115 -8.85 0.12 7.45
CA ILE A 115 -8.37 -0.81 6.43
C ILE A 115 -7.55 -0.09 5.34
N PRO A 116 -8.03 1.00 4.70
CA PRO A 116 -7.20 1.77 3.78
C PRO A 116 -5.90 2.30 4.40
N ARG A 117 -5.94 2.72 5.67
CA ARG A 117 -4.72 3.17 6.36
C ARG A 117 -3.69 2.07 6.56
N VAL A 118 -4.11 0.83 6.81
CA VAL A 118 -3.21 -0.32 6.87
C VAL A 118 -2.60 -0.60 5.49
N VAL A 119 -3.40 -0.49 4.42
CA VAL A 119 -2.89 -0.59 3.05
C VAL A 119 -1.80 0.46 2.81
N ASP A 120 -2.04 1.72 3.17
CA ASP A 120 -1.06 2.81 3.02
C ASP A 120 0.23 2.54 3.81
N VAL A 121 0.13 2.07 5.06
CA VAL A 121 1.31 1.76 5.88
C VAL A 121 2.22 0.72 5.21
N PHE A 122 1.66 -0.31 4.62
CA PHE A 122 2.44 -1.32 3.93
C PHE A 122 2.86 -0.87 2.52
N ALA A 123 2.02 -0.13 1.80
CA ALA A 123 2.34 0.40 0.48
C ALA A 123 3.44 1.47 0.53
N ARG A 124 3.49 2.31 1.58
CA ARG A 124 4.53 3.33 1.79
C ARG A 124 5.85 2.74 2.32
N ARG A 125 6.34 1.70 1.64
CA ARG A 125 7.61 1.02 1.88
C ARG A 125 8.21 0.61 0.53
N LEU A 126 9.45 0.15 0.53
CA LEU A 126 10.00 -0.57 -0.63
C LEU A 126 9.41 -1.97 -0.65
N GLN A 127 8.67 -2.32 -1.71
CA GLN A 127 7.85 -3.54 -1.75
C GLN A 127 8.02 -4.35 -3.04
N VAL A 128 7.68 -5.63 -2.94
CA VAL A 128 7.17 -6.44 -4.05
C VAL A 128 5.68 -6.66 -3.80
N GLN A 129 4.87 -6.73 -4.86
CA GLN A 129 3.42 -6.80 -4.74
C GLN A 129 2.94 -8.03 -3.97
N GLU A 130 3.62 -9.15 -4.11
CA GLU A 130 3.32 -10.40 -3.40
C GLU A 130 3.48 -10.25 -1.88
N ARG A 131 4.58 -9.61 -1.44
CA ARG A 131 4.81 -9.32 -0.02
C ARG A 131 3.81 -8.30 0.50
N LEU A 132 3.52 -7.24 -0.25
CA LEU A 132 2.50 -6.24 0.11
C LEU A 132 1.15 -6.91 0.38
N THR A 133 0.72 -7.81 -0.51
CA THR A 133 -0.52 -8.58 -0.36
C THR A 133 -0.50 -9.43 0.91
N HIS A 134 0.60 -10.14 1.13
CA HIS A 134 0.79 -11.02 2.29
C HIS A 134 0.82 -10.23 3.61
N ASP A 135 1.57 -9.13 3.67
CA ASP A 135 1.72 -8.32 4.87
C ASP A 135 0.37 -7.71 5.32
N ILE A 136 -0.43 -7.21 4.36
CA ILE A 136 -1.77 -6.70 4.63
C ILE A 136 -2.67 -7.82 5.17
N LEU A 137 -2.67 -8.97 4.50
CA LEU A 137 -3.46 -10.15 4.88
C LEU A 137 -3.15 -10.59 6.32
N GLU A 138 -1.87 -10.80 6.63
CA GLU A 138 -1.44 -11.30 7.94
C GLU A 138 -1.64 -10.26 9.06
N CYS A 139 -1.47 -8.97 8.77
CA CYS A 139 -1.75 -7.92 9.74
C CYS A 139 -3.23 -7.92 10.15
N ILE A 140 -4.14 -7.99 9.18
CA ILE A 140 -5.58 -8.03 9.45
C ILE A 140 -5.94 -9.33 10.17
N ASN A 141 -5.46 -10.47 9.66
CA ASN A 141 -5.75 -11.79 10.22
C ASN A 141 -5.29 -11.91 11.69
N SER A 142 -4.04 -11.52 11.97
CA SER A 142 -3.48 -11.64 13.32
C SER A 142 -4.06 -10.64 14.33
N THR A 143 -4.46 -9.44 13.85
CA THR A 143 -4.93 -8.35 14.72
C THR A 143 -6.42 -8.46 15.03
N LEU A 144 -7.27 -8.65 14.01
CA LEU A 144 -8.71 -8.73 14.17
C LEU A 144 -9.17 -10.14 14.56
N LYS A 145 -8.38 -11.17 14.23
CA LYS A 145 -8.72 -12.59 14.42
C LYS A 145 -10.10 -12.93 13.85
N PRO A 146 -10.37 -12.58 12.61
CA PRO A 146 -11.67 -12.81 11.98
C PRO A 146 -11.85 -14.31 11.67
N GLU A 147 -13.08 -14.73 11.34
CA GLU A 147 -13.37 -16.06 10.81
C GLU A 147 -12.69 -16.31 9.44
N GLY A 148 -12.40 -15.24 8.72
CA GLY A 148 -11.65 -15.27 7.47
C GLY A 148 -11.28 -13.89 6.99
N VAL A 149 -10.23 -13.83 6.15
CA VAL A 149 -9.78 -12.61 5.49
C VAL A 149 -9.32 -12.90 4.07
N ALA A 150 -9.61 -11.97 3.16
CA ALA A 150 -9.19 -12.00 1.78
C ALA A 150 -8.58 -10.67 1.38
N VAL A 151 -7.50 -10.72 0.60
CA VAL A 151 -6.86 -9.54 -0.01
C VAL A 151 -6.59 -9.84 -1.48
N VAL A 152 -7.00 -8.94 -2.37
CA VAL A 152 -6.66 -8.95 -3.79
C VAL A 152 -6.09 -7.60 -4.14
N ILE A 153 -4.94 -7.58 -4.83
CA ILE A 153 -4.29 -6.35 -5.32
C ILE A 153 -4.10 -6.48 -6.82
N GLU A 154 -4.52 -5.44 -7.54
CA GLU A 154 -4.27 -5.27 -8.98
C GLU A 154 -3.43 -4.01 -9.17
N ALA A 155 -2.26 -4.13 -9.82
CA ALA A 155 -1.38 -2.98 -9.99
C ALA A 155 -0.61 -3.01 -11.31
N SER A 156 -0.29 -1.80 -11.80
CA SER A 156 0.59 -1.52 -12.91
C SER A 156 1.96 -1.12 -12.39
N HIS A 157 3.02 -1.67 -13.00
CA HIS A 157 4.40 -1.49 -12.55
C HIS A 157 5.21 -0.64 -13.54
N MET A 158 5.62 0.57 -13.13
CA MET A 158 6.43 1.44 -13.98
C MET A 158 7.78 0.82 -14.35
N CYS A 159 8.34 -0.04 -13.49
CA CYS A 159 9.57 -0.76 -13.78
C CYS A 159 9.43 -1.75 -14.95
N MET A 160 8.21 -2.18 -15.30
CA MET A 160 7.90 -3.01 -16.47
C MET A 160 7.43 -2.19 -17.66
N MET A 161 6.75 -1.05 -17.41
CA MET A 161 6.11 -0.25 -18.46
C MET A 161 7.10 0.66 -19.19
N MET A 162 7.90 1.46 -18.44
CA MET A 162 8.74 2.51 -19.01
C MET A 162 10.16 2.03 -19.41
N ARG A 163 10.56 0.86 -18.95
CA ARG A 163 11.87 0.25 -19.23
C ARG A 163 11.77 -1.29 -19.08
N GLY A 164 12.87 -2.00 -19.34
CA GLY A 164 12.91 -3.46 -19.28
C GLY A 164 12.07 -4.09 -20.39
N VAL A 165 10.99 -4.81 -20.03
CA VAL A 165 10.14 -5.51 -21.01
C VAL A 165 9.17 -4.60 -21.78
N GLN A 166 8.98 -3.36 -21.35
CA GLN A 166 8.18 -2.31 -22.00
C GLN A 166 6.72 -2.75 -22.34
N LYS A 167 6.06 -3.44 -21.40
CA LYS A 167 4.68 -3.90 -21.54
C LYS A 167 3.73 -2.94 -20.84
N GLN A 168 3.17 -1.98 -21.58
CA GLN A 168 2.38 -0.86 -21.04
C GLN A 168 1.02 -1.29 -20.49
N ASN A 169 0.38 -2.31 -21.08
CA ASN A 169 -0.95 -2.77 -20.67
C ASN A 169 -0.90 -3.95 -19.68
N SER A 170 0.26 -4.25 -19.11
CA SER A 170 0.40 -5.35 -18.17
C SER A 170 -0.10 -4.93 -16.79
N VAL A 171 -1.06 -5.68 -16.26
CA VAL A 171 -1.56 -5.56 -14.88
C VAL A 171 -1.20 -6.84 -14.15
N THR A 172 -0.64 -6.73 -12.97
CA THR A 172 -0.34 -7.86 -12.09
C THR A 172 -1.42 -7.97 -11.03
N THR A 173 -2.01 -9.17 -10.89
CA THR A 173 -2.95 -9.46 -9.82
C THR A 173 -2.32 -10.42 -8.83
N THR A 174 -2.36 -10.08 -7.54
CA THR A 174 -1.94 -10.94 -6.43
C THR A 174 -3.09 -11.12 -5.46
N SER A 175 -3.20 -12.30 -4.84
CA SER A 175 -4.28 -12.60 -3.91
C SER A 175 -3.80 -13.44 -2.73
N GLY A 176 -4.46 -13.26 -1.59
CA GLY A 176 -4.25 -14.04 -0.39
C GLY A 176 -5.57 -14.29 0.33
N PHE A 177 -5.71 -15.47 0.93
CA PHE A 177 -6.93 -15.93 1.60
C PHE A 177 -6.59 -16.67 2.89
N ARG A 178 -7.40 -16.47 3.95
CA ARG A 178 -7.32 -17.22 5.22
C ARG A 178 -8.71 -17.55 5.75
N GLY A 179 -8.80 -18.64 6.50
CA GLY A 179 -10.04 -19.05 7.17
C GLY A 179 -11.16 -19.38 6.20
N GLN A 180 -12.34 -18.82 6.40
CA GLN A 180 -13.53 -19.08 5.58
C GLN A 180 -13.33 -18.79 4.09
N PHE A 181 -12.41 -17.88 3.71
CA PHE A 181 -12.09 -17.60 2.30
C PHE A 181 -11.23 -18.69 1.63
N GLU A 182 -10.75 -19.68 2.37
CA GLU A 182 -10.14 -20.86 1.76
C GLU A 182 -11.18 -21.79 1.12
N LYS A 183 -12.46 -21.68 1.56
CA LYS A 183 -13.59 -22.34 0.92
C LYS A 183 -13.92 -21.69 -0.42
N ILE A 184 -14.14 -22.52 -1.42
CA ILE A 184 -14.32 -22.05 -2.81
C ILE A 184 -15.59 -21.19 -2.98
N GLU A 185 -16.65 -21.50 -2.24
CA GLU A 185 -17.92 -20.78 -2.29
C GLU A 185 -17.75 -19.36 -1.80
N THR A 186 -17.18 -19.15 -0.60
CA THR A 186 -16.94 -17.85 0.01
C THR A 186 -15.96 -17.01 -0.83
N ARG A 187 -14.91 -17.66 -1.33
CA ARG A 187 -13.95 -17.01 -2.23
C ARG A 187 -14.60 -16.53 -3.51
N ASN A 188 -15.41 -17.36 -4.15
CA ASN A 188 -16.10 -17.01 -5.39
C ASN A 188 -17.10 -15.88 -5.19
N GLU A 189 -17.82 -15.85 -4.06
CA GLU A 189 -18.70 -14.75 -3.70
C GLU A 189 -17.93 -13.43 -3.60
N PHE A 190 -16.81 -13.42 -2.87
CA PHE A 190 -15.93 -12.24 -2.77
C PHE A 190 -15.45 -11.78 -4.15
N LEU A 191 -14.87 -12.69 -4.95
CA LEU A 191 -14.34 -12.36 -6.27
C LEU A 191 -15.43 -11.81 -7.20
N LYS A 192 -16.66 -12.34 -7.14
CA LYS A 192 -17.80 -11.81 -7.88
C LYS A 192 -18.18 -10.40 -7.43
N LEU A 193 -18.19 -10.13 -6.12
CA LEU A 193 -18.56 -8.82 -5.55
C LEU A 193 -17.54 -7.73 -5.88
N ILE A 194 -16.25 -8.06 -5.95
CA ILE A 194 -15.23 -7.10 -6.39
C ILE A 194 -15.25 -6.86 -7.91
N SER A 195 -15.56 -7.87 -8.72
CA SER A 195 -15.64 -7.74 -10.19
C SER A 195 -16.82 -6.89 -10.67
N LEU A 196 -17.91 -6.80 -9.91
CA LEU A 196 -19.08 -5.97 -10.23
C LEU A 196 -18.76 -4.46 -10.26
N SER A 197 -17.63 -4.04 -9.71
CA SER A 197 -17.14 -2.65 -9.75
C SER A 197 -16.67 -2.22 -11.16
N LEU A 198 -16.34 -3.16 -12.03
CA LEU A 198 -15.79 -2.88 -13.38
C LEU A 198 -16.87 -2.59 -14.45
N ILE A 199 -18.16 -2.68 -14.10
CA ILE A 199 -19.26 -2.55 -15.06
C ILE A 199 -19.81 -1.11 -15.15
N HIS A 200 -19.33 -0.18 -14.33
CA HIS A 200 -19.84 1.19 -14.23
C HIS A 200 -18.80 2.27 -14.50
N ILE A 201 -17.93 2.05 -15.49
CA ILE A 201 -17.10 3.11 -16.09
C ILE A 201 -17.41 3.23 -17.57
#